data_712dd310cb8c7fa442e14bbcc942a600
#
_entry.id   712dd310cb8c7fa442e14bbcc942a600
#
_cell.length_a   1.000
_cell.length_b   1.000
_cell.length_c   1.000
_cell.angle_alpha   90.00
_cell.angle_beta   90.00
_cell.angle_gamma   90.00
#
_symmetry.space_group_name_H-M   'P 1'
#
loop_
_entity.id
_entity.type
_entity.pdbx_description
1 polymer ?
#
loop_
_entity_poly.entity_id
_entity_poly.type
_entity_poly.pdbx_seq_one_letter_code
_entity_poly.pdbx_strand_id
1 'polypeptide(L)'
;MSTAQRKKILLSTGALSVAALALAGCTAGPGATGGGGGGGDGDGGGGGDATVTVYGTIVNAEQELLEESWADWEEENGIDIQYEGSQEFEAQIAVRAQGGNPPDLAIFPQPGLLADMAGRGYLLEAPEGVVKNLRDNWAEDWEGDASVGDKIYGAPLMANVKGWVWYQPSLFKENGWEVPTSWQGLLDLTAEMQSTLGTQPWCAGFGSDAATGWPGTDWIEDIVLRQSGPDVYDQWVAGDVPFTDPQIQSAFDEAAKVLLNPDYVNAGFGDVASIGTVPFGDVANALVSGDCALSHQASFLDGFIVDAGGEVGPDADVWAFMLPPVDENAEGSVVTGGGEIVGAFSDDEAVVKVQEYLSSPEWANSRVSLGGVISANKGLDPENAQSPILQEAIKVLQDEGTTFRFDASDLMPSAVGTGSFFQGMRDWVNGSPTPEVLEQIQSAWPAE
;
A
#
# COMPACT_ATOMS: atom_id res chain seq x y z
N MET A 1 -0.48 -63.14 1.68
CA MET A 1 0.65 -63.45 0.80
C MET A 1 1.15 -62.13 0.26
N SER A 2 2.15 -61.55 0.94
CA SER A 2 3.57 -61.46 0.59
C SER A 2 3.76 -60.54 -0.64
N THR A 3 4.46 -59.46 -0.59
CA THR A 3 5.86 -59.25 -0.17
C THR A 3 6.17 -57.75 -0.03
N ALA A 4 6.84 -57.40 1.03
CA ALA A 4 7.48 -56.11 1.29
C ALA A 4 8.73 -55.93 0.43
N GLN A 5 8.97 -54.74 -0.13
CA GLN A 5 10.30 -54.34 -0.58
C GLN A 5 10.79 -53.11 0.16
N ARG A 6 11.79 -53.35 1.01
CA ARG A 6 12.63 -52.32 1.67
C ARG A 6 13.61 -51.74 0.66
N LYS A 7 13.67 -50.46 0.45
CA LYS A 7 14.79 -49.79 -0.20
C LYS A 7 15.71 -49.18 0.86
N LYS A 8 16.98 -49.57 0.76
CA LYS A 8 18.11 -49.16 1.63
C LYS A 8 18.50 -47.71 1.31
N ILE A 9 18.70 -46.93 2.36
CA ILE A 9 19.34 -45.62 2.32
C ILE A 9 20.83 -45.85 2.42
N LEU A 10 21.58 -45.35 1.43
CA LEU A 10 23.06 -45.24 1.49
C LEU A 10 23.42 -43.86 2.02
N LEU A 11 24.06 -43.82 3.18
CA LEU A 11 24.82 -42.68 3.66
C LEU A 11 26.14 -42.60 2.89
N SER A 12 26.40 -41.43 2.28
CA SER A 12 27.74 -41.08 1.79
C SER A 12 28.29 -39.94 2.64
N THR A 13 29.27 -40.26 3.44
CA THR A 13 30.17 -39.35 4.16
C THR A 13 31.12 -38.70 3.15
N GLY A 14 31.05 -37.36 3.01
CA GLY A 14 32.00 -36.58 2.21
C GLY A 14 32.80 -35.62 3.12
N ALA A 15 34.12 -35.74 3.05
CA ALA A 15 35.12 -35.14 3.93
C ALA A 15 35.25 -33.61 3.74
N LEU A 16 35.49 -32.91 4.85
CA LEU A 16 35.96 -31.53 4.91
C LEU A 16 37.35 -31.39 4.27
N SER A 17 37.50 -30.39 3.38
CA SER A 17 38.81 -29.88 2.96
C SER A 17 38.90 -28.40 3.36
N VAL A 18 39.72 -28.13 4.35
CA VAL A 18 40.15 -26.80 4.77
C VAL A 18 41.25 -26.33 3.82
N ALA A 19 41.04 -25.23 3.11
CA ALA A 19 42.07 -24.52 2.37
C ALA A 19 42.39 -23.20 3.06
N ALA A 20 43.57 -23.14 3.67
CA ALA A 20 44.16 -21.93 4.21
C ALA A 20 44.81 -21.13 3.05
N LEU A 21 44.43 -19.85 2.86
CA LEU A 21 45.17 -18.94 1.99
C LEU A 21 45.95 -17.93 2.85
N ALA A 22 47.26 -17.92 2.57
CA ALA A 22 48.25 -17.09 3.21
C ALA A 22 48.19 -15.63 2.76
N LEU A 23 48.38 -14.71 3.70
CA LEU A 23 48.68 -13.29 3.46
C LEU A 23 50.07 -13.15 2.83
N ALA A 24 50.16 -12.39 1.71
CA ALA A 24 51.41 -11.82 1.24
C ALA A 24 51.27 -10.31 1.23
N GLY A 25 51.92 -9.68 2.20
CA GLY A 25 52.10 -8.22 2.21
C GLY A 25 53.22 -7.81 1.25
N CYS A 26 53.07 -6.67 0.57
CA CYS A 26 54.17 -5.96 -0.05
C CYS A 26 54.15 -4.50 0.38
N THR A 27 55.22 -4.10 1.00
CA THR A 27 55.61 -2.77 1.44
C THR A 27 55.93 -1.87 0.27
N ALA A 28 55.44 -0.62 0.30
CA ALA A 28 55.82 0.48 -0.57
C ALA A 28 56.95 1.30 0.06
N GLY A 29 57.92 1.67 -0.70
CA GLY A 29 58.95 2.67 -0.41
C GLY A 29 58.86 3.86 -1.39
N PRO A 30 59.31 5.05 -1.01
CA PRO A 30 59.01 6.31 -1.70
C PRO A 30 60.13 6.80 -2.63
N GLY A 31 59.76 7.56 -3.66
CA GLY A 31 60.78 8.22 -4.50
C GLY A 31 60.12 9.12 -5.55
N ALA A 32 60.29 10.22 -5.47
CA ALA A 32 60.42 11.62 -5.73
C ALA A 32 60.59 12.02 -7.21
N THR A 33 60.01 13.22 -7.49
CA THR A 33 60.38 14.32 -8.36
C THR A 33 60.16 14.26 -9.87
N GLY A 34 59.39 15.29 -10.33
CA GLY A 34 59.84 16.12 -11.43
C GLY A 34 58.87 16.44 -12.55
N GLY A 35 58.22 17.57 -12.48
CA GLY A 35 58.24 18.65 -13.44
C GLY A 35 57.54 18.52 -14.82
N GLY A 36 56.70 19.52 -15.08
CA GLY A 36 56.54 20.02 -16.43
C GLY A 36 55.12 20.23 -16.94
N GLY A 37 54.70 21.47 -17.01
CA GLY A 37 53.47 22.07 -17.39
C GLY A 37 52.96 21.74 -18.80
N GLY A 38 51.72 22.06 -19.01
CA GLY A 38 51.05 22.08 -20.29
C GLY A 38 49.57 22.30 -20.06
N GLY A 39 49.14 23.56 -20.21
CA GLY A 39 47.72 23.90 -20.22
C GLY A 39 47.05 23.26 -21.43
N GLY A 40 45.85 22.81 -21.21
CA GLY A 40 44.95 22.36 -22.23
C GLY A 40 43.57 22.53 -21.66
N ASP A 41 42.94 23.66 -21.97
CA ASP A 41 41.51 23.80 -21.92
C ASP A 41 40.94 22.69 -22.80
N GLY A 42 40.36 21.69 -22.16
CA GLY A 42 39.58 20.66 -22.76
C GLY A 42 38.22 20.71 -22.09
N ASP A 43 37.37 21.61 -22.61
CA ASP A 43 35.92 21.43 -22.52
C ASP A 43 35.62 20.06 -23.13
N GLY A 44 35.39 19.09 -22.28
CA GLY A 44 35.00 17.73 -22.58
C GLY A 44 33.84 17.41 -21.70
N GLY A 45 32.68 18.03 -21.99
CA GLY A 45 31.39 17.53 -21.53
C GLY A 45 31.19 16.11 -22.01
N GLY A 46 31.67 15.14 -21.25
CA GLY A 46 31.21 13.78 -21.30
C GLY A 46 29.92 13.76 -20.46
N GLY A 47 28.80 14.05 -21.12
CA GLY A 47 27.49 13.78 -20.53
C GLY A 47 27.36 12.28 -20.38
N GLY A 48 27.75 11.75 -19.23
CA GLY A 48 27.16 10.54 -18.70
C GLY A 48 25.84 10.98 -18.07
N ASP A 49 24.79 10.25 -18.32
CA ASP A 49 23.50 10.49 -17.73
C ASP A 49 23.65 10.55 -16.21
N ALA A 50 22.99 11.53 -15.57
CA ALA A 50 22.98 11.61 -14.11
C ALA A 50 22.13 10.46 -13.60
N THR A 51 22.57 9.77 -12.54
CA THR A 51 21.83 8.67 -11.94
C THR A 51 21.11 9.16 -10.68
N VAL A 52 19.83 8.80 -10.54
CA VAL A 52 19.01 9.05 -9.35
C VAL A 52 18.48 7.73 -8.81
N THR A 53 18.80 7.42 -7.56
CA THR A 53 18.35 6.21 -6.90
C THR A 53 17.01 6.43 -6.20
N VAL A 54 16.04 5.52 -6.45
CA VAL A 54 14.70 5.56 -5.85
C VAL A 54 14.44 4.24 -5.13
N TYR A 55 13.92 4.28 -3.91
CA TYR A 55 13.63 3.10 -3.10
C TYR A 55 12.17 3.10 -2.63
N GLY A 56 11.48 1.96 -2.72
CA GLY A 56 10.06 1.87 -2.33
C GLY A 56 9.58 0.43 -2.13
N THR A 57 8.27 0.29 -1.89
CA THR A 57 7.60 -1.00 -1.65
C THR A 57 7.15 -1.70 -2.94
N ILE A 58 7.10 -0.99 -4.06
CA ILE A 58 6.57 -1.49 -5.33
C ILE A 58 7.51 -2.54 -5.91
N VAL A 59 6.98 -3.74 -6.20
CA VAL A 59 7.77 -4.90 -6.64
C VAL A 59 7.08 -5.65 -7.79
N ASN A 60 7.77 -6.60 -8.38
CA ASN A 60 7.26 -7.49 -9.42
C ASN A 60 6.73 -6.74 -10.67
N ALA A 61 5.58 -7.14 -11.20
CA ALA A 61 5.00 -6.55 -12.41
C ALA A 61 4.66 -5.06 -12.25
N GLU A 62 4.27 -4.63 -11.07
CA GLU A 62 4.01 -3.22 -10.80
C GLU A 62 5.28 -2.37 -10.87
N GLN A 63 6.42 -2.90 -10.43
CA GLN A 63 7.73 -2.26 -10.60
C GLN A 63 8.08 -2.09 -12.08
N GLU A 64 7.83 -3.10 -12.92
CA GLU A 64 8.09 -3.01 -14.37
C GLU A 64 7.28 -1.86 -15.00
N LEU A 65 5.99 -1.72 -14.62
CA LEU A 65 5.14 -0.62 -15.08
C LEU A 65 5.56 0.74 -14.50
N LEU A 66 6.05 0.77 -13.27
CA LEU A 66 6.60 1.98 -12.66
C LEU A 66 7.84 2.47 -13.45
N GLU A 67 8.78 1.58 -13.73
CA GLU A 67 9.99 1.90 -14.52
C GLU A 67 9.62 2.27 -15.96
N GLU A 68 8.66 1.62 -16.60
CA GLU A 68 8.17 1.99 -17.93
C GLU A 68 7.56 3.40 -17.95
N SER A 69 6.92 3.85 -16.87
CA SER A 69 6.21 5.13 -16.82
C SER A 69 7.09 6.36 -16.97
N TRP A 70 8.39 6.26 -16.73
CA TRP A 70 9.35 7.36 -16.84
C TRP A 70 10.42 7.16 -17.92
N ALA A 71 10.41 6.03 -18.63
CA ALA A 71 11.46 5.70 -19.61
C ALA A 71 11.63 6.75 -20.71
N ASP A 72 10.54 7.28 -21.27
CA ASP A 72 10.59 8.34 -22.29
C ASP A 72 11.16 9.64 -21.70
N TRP A 73 10.79 9.98 -20.46
CA TRP A 73 11.29 11.16 -19.78
C TRP A 73 12.80 11.07 -19.45
N GLU A 74 13.30 9.88 -19.09
CA GLU A 74 14.73 9.60 -18.89
C GLU A 74 15.53 9.88 -20.16
N GLU A 75 15.06 9.36 -21.31
CA GLU A 75 15.72 9.59 -22.60
C GLU A 75 15.75 11.08 -22.97
N GLU A 76 14.66 11.80 -22.71
CA GLU A 76 14.56 13.24 -23.02
C GLU A 76 15.44 14.12 -22.11
N ASN A 77 15.61 13.72 -20.84
CA ASN A 77 16.31 14.53 -19.84
C ASN A 77 17.75 14.09 -19.56
N GLY A 78 18.18 12.92 -20.05
CA GLY A 78 19.51 12.36 -19.82
C GLY A 78 19.74 12.07 -18.32
N ILE A 79 18.73 11.53 -17.64
CA ILE A 79 18.78 11.12 -16.24
C ILE A 79 18.35 9.65 -16.18
N ASP A 80 19.13 8.81 -15.50
CA ASP A 80 18.87 7.39 -15.28
C ASP A 80 18.26 7.20 -13.89
N ILE A 81 17.00 6.78 -13.81
CA ILE A 81 16.27 6.54 -12.56
C ILE A 81 16.40 5.07 -12.19
N GLN A 82 17.17 4.78 -11.15
CA GLN A 82 17.40 3.43 -10.67
C GLN A 82 16.48 3.11 -9.50
N TYR A 83 15.41 2.37 -9.77
CA TYR A 83 14.46 1.96 -8.74
C TYR A 83 14.88 0.64 -8.08
N GLU A 84 14.79 0.61 -6.74
CA GLU A 84 14.94 -0.60 -5.93
C GLU A 84 13.63 -0.86 -5.17
N GLY A 85 12.90 -1.90 -5.54
CA GLY A 85 11.69 -2.35 -4.83
C GLY A 85 12.01 -3.34 -3.70
N SER A 86 11.34 -3.19 -2.55
CA SER A 86 11.55 -4.10 -1.41
C SER A 86 10.33 -4.21 -0.52
N GLN A 87 9.88 -5.43 -0.24
CA GLN A 87 8.85 -5.73 0.76
C GLN A 87 9.30 -5.50 2.21
N GLU A 88 10.59 -5.21 2.42
CA GLU A 88 11.18 -4.86 3.72
C GLU A 88 11.40 -3.33 3.84
N PHE A 89 10.76 -2.52 3.00
CA PHE A 89 11.00 -1.09 2.89
C PHE A 89 10.89 -0.38 4.25
N GLU A 90 9.78 -0.58 4.97
CA GLU A 90 9.48 0.08 6.24
C GLU A 90 10.55 -0.21 7.31
N ALA A 91 11.05 -1.45 7.34
CA ALA A 91 12.09 -1.86 8.26
C ALA A 91 13.49 -1.34 7.84
N GLN A 92 13.72 -1.17 6.54
CA GLN A 92 15.05 -0.90 6.00
C GLN A 92 15.34 0.59 5.81
N ILE A 93 14.36 1.42 5.47
CA ILE A 93 14.59 2.83 5.11
C ILE A 93 15.24 3.63 6.27
N ALA A 94 14.75 3.46 7.48
CA ALA A 94 15.32 4.12 8.66
C ALA A 94 16.75 3.61 8.96
N VAL A 95 17.02 2.33 8.74
CA VAL A 95 18.36 1.72 8.93
C VAL A 95 19.35 2.28 7.91
N ARG A 96 18.96 2.40 6.65
CA ARG A 96 19.78 2.97 5.57
C ARG A 96 20.11 4.43 5.85
N ALA A 97 19.11 5.24 6.23
CA ALA A 97 19.29 6.66 6.56
C ALA A 97 20.22 6.84 7.77
N GLN A 98 20.02 6.07 8.84
CA GLN A 98 20.88 6.10 10.02
C GLN A 98 22.31 5.65 9.71
N GLY A 99 22.47 4.69 8.79
CA GLY A 99 23.76 4.19 8.32
C GLY A 99 24.51 5.15 7.41
N GLY A 100 23.90 6.28 7.01
CA GLY A 100 24.49 7.27 6.10
C GLY A 100 24.52 6.79 4.63
N ASN A 101 23.65 5.88 4.25
CA ASN A 101 23.50 5.35 2.90
C ASN A 101 22.01 5.29 2.47
N PRO A 102 21.27 6.42 2.56
CA PRO A 102 19.90 6.48 2.06
C PRO A 102 19.90 6.44 0.52
N PRO A 103 18.75 6.17 -0.13
CA PRO A 103 18.53 6.48 -1.54
C PRO A 103 18.49 8.00 -1.75
N ASP A 104 18.47 8.46 -2.99
CA ASP A 104 18.24 9.89 -3.29
C ASP A 104 16.77 10.26 -3.05
N LEU A 105 15.86 9.42 -3.50
CA LEU A 105 14.42 9.53 -3.28
C LEU A 105 13.87 8.24 -2.66
N ALA A 106 12.82 8.37 -1.86
CA ALA A 106 12.03 7.22 -1.41
C ALA A 106 10.54 7.43 -1.65
N ILE A 107 9.87 6.36 -2.03
CA ILE A 107 8.42 6.28 -2.20
C ILE A 107 7.83 5.69 -0.91
N PHE A 108 7.23 6.55 -0.10
CA PHE A 108 6.65 6.21 1.20
C PHE A 108 5.17 5.85 1.03
N PRO A 109 4.75 4.63 1.34
CA PRO A 109 3.33 4.29 1.35
C PRO A 109 2.60 4.82 2.59
N GLN A 110 3.33 5.19 3.66
CA GLN A 110 2.75 5.69 4.90
C GLN A 110 3.22 7.13 5.20
N PRO A 111 2.30 8.12 5.25
CA PRO A 111 2.60 9.48 5.72
C PRO A 111 3.20 9.52 7.12
N GLY A 112 2.75 8.64 8.03
CA GLY A 112 3.31 8.52 9.38
C GLY A 112 4.80 8.14 9.38
N LEU A 113 5.23 7.24 8.49
CA LEU A 113 6.65 6.88 8.34
C LEU A 113 7.46 8.04 7.74
N LEU A 114 6.90 8.74 6.74
CA LEU A 114 7.53 9.95 6.19
C LEU A 114 7.72 11.01 7.29
N ALA A 115 6.68 11.22 8.11
CA ALA A 115 6.73 12.16 9.24
C ALA A 115 7.79 11.77 10.28
N ASP A 116 7.91 10.49 10.63
CA ASP A 116 8.96 9.97 11.51
C ASP A 116 10.35 10.24 10.93
N MET A 117 10.57 10.02 9.64
CA MET A 117 11.85 10.24 8.97
C MET A 117 12.21 11.72 8.90
N ALA A 118 11.23 12.58 8.59
CA ALA A 118 11.37 14.03 8.59
C ALA A 118 11.68 14.58 10.01
N GLY A 119 10.95 14.10 11.02
CA GLY A 119 11.14 14.48 12.42
C GLY A 119 12.53 14.13 12.97
N ARG A 120 13.15 13.07 12.46
CA ARG A 120 14.54 12.67 12.77
C ARG A 120 15.58 13.46 11.96
N GLY A 121 15.14 14.29 11.01
CA GLY A 121 16.03 15.12 10.19
C GLY A 121 16.73 14.35 9.07
N TYR A 122 16.16 13.23 8.63
CA TYR A 122 16.71 12.48 7.50
C TYR A 122 16.21 12.98 6.15
N LEU A 123 14.97 13.50 6.07
CA LEU A 123 14.40 14.03 4.84
C LEU A 123 14.69 15.53 4.68
N LEU A 124 14.78 15.95 3.46
CA LEU A 124 14.89 17.37 3.07
C LEU A 124 13.49 17.96 2.82
N GLU A 125 13.35 19.26 3.06
CA GLU A 125 12.13 19.99 2.68
C GLU A 125 11.96 19.94 1.16
N ALA A 126 10.73 19.74 0.71
CA ALA A 126 10.42 19.65 -0.71
C ALA A 126 10.78 20.94 -1.46
N PRO A 127 11.41 20.85 -2.65
CA PRO A 127 11.76 22.02 -3.43
C PRO A 127 10.52 22.77 -3.95
N GLU A 128 10.70 24.05 -4.29
CA GLU A 128 9.60 24.95 -4.69
C GLU A 128 8.74 24.40 -5.84
N GLY A 129 9.36 23.70 -6.80
CA GLY A 129 8.65 23.11 -7.94
C GLY A 129 7.73 21.96 -7.51
N VAL A 130 8.18 21.11 -6.59
CA VAL A 130 7.36 20.02 -6.00
C VAL A 130 6.20 20.59 -5.18
N VAL A 131 6.46 21.59 -4.32
CA VAL A 131 5.40 22.26 -3.55
C VAL A 131 4.38 22.92 -4.47
N LYS A 132 4.83 23.52 -5.57
CA LYS A 132 3.93 24.11 -6.56
C LYS A 132 3.06 23.04 -7.23
N ASN A 133 3.63 21.92 -7.65
CA ASN A 133 2.87 20.80 -8.25
C ASN A 133 1.83 20.26 -7.28
N LEU A 134 2.20 20.08 -6.02
CA LEU A 134 1.30 19.64 -4.95
C LEU A 134 0.09 20.58 -4.84
N ARG A 135 0.31 21.87 -4.65
CA ARG A 135 -0.75 22.86 -4.44
C ARG A 135 -1.62 23.11 -5.67
N ASP A 136 -1.06 23.02 -6.87
CA ASP A 136 -1.79 23.25 -8.11
C ASP A 136 -2.66 22.05 -8.51
N ASN A 137 -2.20 20.83 -8.19
CA ASN A 137 -2.76 19.62 -8.80
C ASN A 137 -3.36 18.61 -7.80
N TRP A 138 -3.30 18.87 -6.50
CA TRP A 138 -3.84 17.94 -5.48
C TRP A 138 -4.88 18.66 -4.60
N ALA A 139 -5.68 17.91 -3.86
CA ALA A 139 -6.53 18.49 -2.84
C ALA A 139 -5.71 18.87 -1.59
N GLU A 140 -6.24 19.79 -0.77
CA GLU A 140 -5.56 20.32 0.41
C GLU A 140 -5.20 19.24 1.43
N ASP A 141 -6.05 18.22 1.57
CA ASP A 141 -5.81 17.10 2.50
C ASP A 141 -4.47 16.41 2.21
N TRP A 142 -4.11 16.21 0.93
CA TRP A 142 -2.84 15.61 0.52
C TRP A 142 -1.59 16.46 0.88
N GLU A 143 -1.73 17.79 0.99
CA GLU A 143 -0.62 18.64 1.50
C GLU A 143 -0.38 18.34 2.98
N GLY A 144 -1.45 18.09 3.76
CA GLY A 144 -1.35 17.68 5.15
C GLY A 144 -0.54 16.39 5.33
N ASP A 145 -0.84 15.38 4.52
CA ASP A 145 -0.19 14.06 4.56
C ASP A 145 1.30 14.10 4.18
N ALA A 146 1.70 15.09 3.37
CA ALA A 146 3.09 15.31 2.96
C ALA A 146 3.86 16.26 3.90
N SER A 147 3.26 16.72 5.00
CA SER A 147 3.76 17.81 5.86
C SER A 147 4.08 17.36 7.28
N VAL A 148 5.08 18.03 7.87
CA VAL A 148 5.37 17.95 9.32
C VAL A 148 5.49 19.37 9.88
N GLY A 149 4.52 19.77 10.68
CA GLY A 149 4.38 21.16 11.11
C GLY A 149 4.13 22.08 9.91
N ASP A 150 4.90 23.14 9.76
CA ASP A 150 4.75 24.12 8.67
C ASP A 150 5.56 23.76 7.40
N LYS A 151 6.16 22.56 7.35
CA LYS A 151 7.10 22.17 6.29
C LYS A 151 6.58 20.98 5.50
N ILE A 152 6.72 21.05 4.19
CA ILE A 152 6.38 19.99 3.25
C ILE A 152 7.64 19.18 2.94
N TYR A 153 7.56 17.85 2.98
CA TYR A 153 8.69 16.94 2.79
C TYR A 153 8.57 16.05 1.55
N GLY A 154 7.48 16.14 0.81
CA GLY A 154 7.28 15.38 -0.40
C GLY A 154 6.07 15.84 -1.19
N ALA A 155 5.70 15.05 -2.18
CA ALA A 155 4.44 15.18 -2.90
C ALA A 155 3.85 13.80 -3.16
N PRO A 156 2.51 13.69 -3.20
CA PRO A 156 1.84 12.44 -3.54
C PRO A 156 2.22 11.97 -4.94
N LEU A 157 2.30 10.66 -5.11
CA LEU A 157 2.65 9.98 -6.35
C LEU A 157 1.43 9.30 -6.96
N MET A 158 0.97 8.26 -6.33
CA MET A 158 -0.21 7.48 -6.68
C MET A 158 -1.23 7.54 -5.54
N ALA A 159 -2.42 7.00 -5.81
CA ALA A 159 -3.47 6.87 -4.83
C ALA A 159 -4.20 5.53 -5.01
N ASN A 160 -4.95 5.15 -4.02
CA ASN A 160 -5.95 4.10 -4.12
C ASN A 160 -7.23 4.52 -3.38
N VAL A 161 -8.34 3.92 -3.76
CA VAL A 161 -9.61 4.06 -3.06
C VAL A 161 -9.90 2.74 -2.38
N LYS A 162 -10.09 2.78 -1.09
CA LYS A 162 -10.46 1.63 -0.26
C LYS A 162 -11.99 1.54 -0.09
N GLY A 163 -12.46 0.54 0.64
CA GLY A 163 -13.88 0.39 0.90
C GLY A 163 -14.70 -0.16 -0.26
N TRP A 164 -14.09 -0.79 -1.25
CA TRP A 164 -14.84 -1.49 -2.28
C TRP A 164 -15.25 -2.88 -1.80
N VAL A 165 -16.52 -3.22 -2.00
CA VAL A 165 -17.04 -4.58 -1.87
C VAL A 165 -17.13 -5.19 -3.27
N TRP A 166 -16.21 -6.09 -3.56
CA TRP A 166 -16.12 -6.79 -4.82
C TRP A 166 -17.09 -7.96 -4.85
N TYR A 167 -17.77 -8.17 -5.98
CA TYR A 167 -18.82 -9.18 -6.12
C TYR A 167 -18.91 -9.69 -7.56
N GLN A 168 -19.65 -10.79 -7.76
CA GLN A 168 -19.92 -11.36 -9.08
C GLN A 168 -21.29 -10.87 -9.60
N PRO A 169 -21.36 -10.03 -10.64
CA PRO A 169 -22.63 -9.53 -11.20
C PRO A 169 -23.56 -10.66 -11.69
N SER A 170 -23.00 -11.73 -12.27
CA SER A 170 -23.76 -12.89 -12.72
C SER A 170 -24.50 -13.58 -11.58
N LEU A 171 -23.83 -13.77 -10.43
CA LEU A 171 -24.38 -14.39 -9.23
C LEU A 171 -25.54 -13.55 -8.63
N PHE A 172 -25.35 -12.24 -8.58
CA PHE A 172 -26.40 -11.30 -8.14
C PHE A 172 -27.63 -11.40 -9.03
N LYS A 173 -27.44 -11.38 -10.35
CA LYS A 173 -28.51 -11.48 -11.34
C LYS A 173 -29.26 -12.79 -11.27
N GLU A 174 -28.56 -13.91 -11.11
CA GLU A 174 -29.15 -15.25 -11.02
C GLU A 174 -30.05 -15.42 -9.80
N ASN A 175 -29.68 -14.82 -8.68
CA ASN A 175 -30.43 -14.92 -7.41
C ASN A 175 -31.39 -13.74 -7.19
N GLY A 176 -31.35 -12.71 -8.04
CA GLY A 176 -32.17 -11.52 -7.87
C GLY A 176 -31.74 -10.62 -6.72
N TRP A 177 -30.46 -10.69 -6.33
CA TRP A 177 -29.87 -9.82 -5.32
C TRP A 177 -29.60 -8.43 -5.87
N GLU A 178 -29.76 -7.42 -5.01
CA GLU A 178 -29.48 -6.03 -5.32
C GLU A 178 -28.31 -5.56 -4.48
N VAL A 179 -27.56 -4.57 -4.99
CA VAL A 179 -26.47 -3.91 -4.24
C VAL A 179 -27.08 -3.20 -3.02
N PRO A 180 -26.62 -3.52 -1.80
CA PRO A 180 -27.18 -2.93 -0.58
C PRO A 180 -26.80 -1.46 -0.44
N THR A 181 -27.72 -0.68 0.11
CA THR A 181 -27.54 0.79 0.33
C THR A 181 -27.31 1.13 1.80
N SER A 182 -27.28 0.15 2.69
CA SER A 182 -26.97 0.31 4.11
C SER A 182 -26.16 -0.87 4.61
N TRP A 183 -25.42 -0.67 5.69
CA TRP A 183 -24.65 -1.74 6.36
C TRP A 183 -25.55 -2.89 6.81
N GLN A 184 -26.70 -2.58 7.39
CA GLN A 184 -27.65 -3.64 7.78
C GLN A 184 -28.14 -4.43 6.55
N GLY A 185 -28.39 -3.75 5.43
CA GLY A 185 -28.74 -4.43 4.18
C GLY A 185 -27.64 -5.34 3.67
N LEU A 186 -26.36 -4.97 3.86
CA LEU A 186 -25.22 -5.83 3.52
C LEU A 186 -25.15 -7.06 4.43
N LEU A 187 -25.40 -6.92 5.72
CA LEU A 187 -25.46 -8.04 6.65
C LEU A 187 -26.63 -8.99 6.35
N ASP A 188 -27.81 -8.45 6.00
CA ASP A 188 -28.98 -9.24 5.62
C ASP A 188 -28.71 -10.00 4.32
N LEU A 189 -28.09 -9.36 3.32
CA LEU A 189 -27.66 -10.01 2.08
C LEU A 189 -26.63 -11.11 2.33
N THR A 190 -25.66 -10.87 3.24
CA THR A 190 -24.66 -11.87 3.64
C THR A 190 -25.33 -13.13 4.21
N ALA A 191 -26.33 -12.97 5.07
CA ALA A 191 -27.07 -14.08 5.65
C ALA A 191 -27.90 -14.83 4.59
N GLU A 192 -28.52 -14.11 3.65
CA GLU A 192 -29.26 -14.71 2.54
C GLU A 192 -28.33 -15.49 1.61
N MET A 193 -27.15 -14.93 1.25
CA MET A 193 -26.14 -15.59 0.45
C MET A 193 -25.67 -16.88 1.12
N GLN A 194 -25.32 -16.85 2.37
CA GLN A 194 -24.90 -18.04 3.13
C GLN A 194 -25.98 -19.15 3.09
N SER A 195 -27.23 -18.77 3.32
CA SER A 195 -28.35 -19.70 3.27
C SER A 195 -28.61 -20.27 1.87
N THR A 196 -28.43 -19.48 0.83
CA THR A 196 -28.71 -19.84 -0.56
C THR A 196 -27.57 -20.65 -1.17
N LEU A 197 -26.33 -20.24 -0.96
CA LEU A 197 -25.14 -20.88 -1.52
C LEU A 197 -24.72 -22.12 -0.72
N GLY A 198 -25.02 -22.15 0.56
CA GLY A 198 -24.61 -23.23 1.49
C GLY A 198 -23.11 -23.24 1.78
N THR A 199 -22.42 -22.12 1.50
CA THR A 199 -21.02 -21.86 1.79
C THR A 199 -20.85 -20.44 2.35
N GLN A 200 -19.65 -20.12 2.84
CA GLN A 200 -19.33 -18.78 3.30
C GLN A 200 -19.30 -17.80 2.12
N PRO A 201 -20.03 -16.67 2.20
CA PRO A 201 -20.07 -15.71 1.08
C PRO A 201 -18.82 -14.83 0.94
N TRP A 202 -18.08 -14.59 2.02
CA TRP A 202 -16.92 -13.69 2.02
C TRP A 202 -15.58 -14.40 1.93
N CYS A 203 -14.65 -13.82 1.18
CA CYS A 203 -13.21 -14.09 1.29
C CYS A 203 -12.50 -12.89 1.91
N ALA A 204 -11.54 -13.17 2.76
CA ALA A 204 -10.63 -12.17 3.33
C ALA A 204 -9.23 -12.77 3.47
N GLY A 205 -8.23 -11.96 3.21
CA GLY A 205 -6.82 -12.30 3.39
C GLY A 205 -6.07 -11.07 3.92
N PHE A 206 -5.32 -11.26 5.02
CA PHE A 206 -4.52 -10.20 5.64
C PHE A 206 -3.02 -10.37 5.42
N GLY A 207 -2.62 -11.48 4.76
CA GLY A 207 -1.23 -11.81 4.50
C GLY A 207 -0.57 -10.83 3.54
N SER A 208 0.51 -10.17 3.98
CA SER A 208 1.32 -9.21 3.24
C SER A 208 2.72 -9.10 3.85
N ASP A 209 3.40 -10.23 4.03
CA ASP A 209 4.73 -10.32 4.61
C ASP A 209 4.91 -9.46 5.89
N ALA A 210 5.81 -8.48 5.88
CA ALA A 210 6.06 -7.59 7.02
C ALA A 210 4.84 -6.73 7.38
N ALA A 211 4.04 -6.35 6.38
CA ALA A 211 2.83 -5.53 6.54
C ALA A 211 1.56 -6.35 6.80
N THR A 212 1.67 -7.68 7.07
CA THR A 212 0.51 -8.53 7.35
C THR A 212 -0.38 -7.91 8.43
N GLY A 213 -1.65 -7.68 8.07
CA GLY A 213 -2.66 -7.08 8.95
C GLY A 213 -3.35 -5.85 8.36
N TRP A 214 -2.70 -5.15 7.41
CA TRP A 214 -3.26 -3.93 6.80
C TRP A 214 -4.66 -4.11 6.15
N PRO A 215 -5.00 -5.23 5.48
CA PRO A 215 -6.38 -5.35 4.98
C PRO A 215 -7.41 -5.44 6.09
N GLY A 216 -6.98 -5.83 7.29
CA GLY A 216 -7.84 -5.85 8.47
C GLY A 216 -8.05 -4.45 9.03
N THR A 217 -7.01 -3.60 9.04
CA THR A 217 -7.16 -2.20 9.47
C THR A 217 -8.10 -1.45 8.53
N ASP A 218 -8.04 -1.68 7.21
CA ASP A 218 -8.95 -1.10 6.22
C ASP A 218 -10.43 -1.33 6.59
N TRP A 219 -10.78 -2.53 7.04
CA TRP A 219 -12.15 -2.83 7.50
C TRP A 219 -12.57 -1.93 8.66
N ILE A 220 -11.69 -1.76 9.64
CA ILE A 220 -11.97 -0.97 10.84
C ILE A 220 -12.05 0.52 10.47
N GLU A 221 -11.12 1.00 9.69
CA GLU A 221 -11.00 2.37 9.22
C GLU A 221 -12.23 2.79 8.43
N ASP A 222 -12.63 1.97 7.47
CA ASP A 222 -13.84 2.18 6.69
C ASP A 222 -15.10 2.24 7.57
N ILE A 223 -15.22 1.35 8.54
CA ILE A 223 -16.37 1.33 9.44
C ILE A 223 -16.35 2.53 10.38
N VAL A 224 -15.19 2.89 10.95
CA VAL A 224 -15.08 4.09 11.82
C VAL A 224 -15.52 5.34 11.06
N LEU A 225 -15.01 5.54 9.84
CA LEU A 225 -15.33 6.70 9.04
C LEU A 225 -16.83 6.77 8.69
N ARG A 226 -17.43 5.63 8.30
CA ARG A 226 -18.85 5.53 7.89
C ARG A 226 -19.82 5.49 9.06
N GLN A 227 -19.35 5.15 10.27
CA GLN A 227 -20.16 5.10 11.50
C GLN A 227 -20.12 6.41 12.28
N SER A 228 -18.90 6.98 12.43
CA SER A 228 -18.62 8.06 13.38
C SER A 228 -18.25 9.38 12.70
N GLY A 229 -18.03 9.35 11.38
CA GLY A 229 -17.70 10.51 10.58
C GLY A 229 -16.24 10.96 10.65
N PRO A 230 -15.87 11.95 9.80
CA PRO A 230 -14.47 12.37 9.64
C PRO A 230 -13.89 13.01 10.91
N ASP A 231 -14.66 13.76 11.69
CA ASP A 231 -14.17 14.43 12.89
C ASP A 231 -13.67 13.43 13.96
N VAL A 232 -14.38 12.31 14.14
CA VAL A 232 -13.98 11.24 15.07
C VAL A 232 -12.80 10.47 14.50
N TYR A 233 -12.80 10.23 13.20
CA TYR A 233 -11.71 9.58 12.49
C TYR A 233 -10.39 10.35 12.68
N ASP A 234 -10.41 11.67 12.46
CA ASP A 234 -9.23 12.54 12.60
C ASP A 234 -8.71 12.57 14.05
N GLN A 235 -9.62 12.62 15.04
CA GLN A 235 -9.25 12.56 16.46
C GLN A 235 -8.67 11.19 16.85
N TRP A 236 -9.16 10.10 16.25
CA TRP A 236 -8.61 8.76 16.47
C TRP A 236 -7.21 8.63 15.87
N VAL A 237 -6.99 9.14 14.65
CA VAL A 237 -5.66 9.22 14.01
C VAL A 237 -4.68 10.02 14.86
N ALA A 238 -5.12 11.12 15.45
CA ALA A 238 -4.29 11.97 16.32
C ALA A 238 -4.03 11.36 17.72
N GLY A 239 -4.76 10.30 18.10
CA GLY A 239 -4.68 9.70 19.44
C GLY A 239 -5.54 10.39 20.50
N ASP A 240 -6.30 11.43 20.14
CA ASP A 240 -7.23 12.14 21.04
C ASP A 240 -8.45 11.25 21.38
N VAL A 241 -8.88 10.42 20.47
CA VAL A 241 -9.84 9.32 20.68
C VAL A 241 -9.03 8.02 20.77
N PRO A 242 -8.99 7.37 21.95
CA PRO A 242 -8.21 6.15 22.11
C PRO A 242 -8.85 4.94 21.42
N PHE A 243 -8.06 3.90 21.10
CA PHE A 243 -8.58 2.64 20.57
C PHE A 243 -9.63 1.98 21.49
N THR A 244 -9.56 2.24 22.80
CA THR A 244 -10.52 1.73 23.79
C THR A 244 -11.80 2.55 23.88
N ASP A 245 -11.97 3.62 23.08
CA ASP A 245 -13.20 4.39 23.01
C ASP A 245 -14.36 3.53 22.51
N PRO A 246 -15.59 3.69 23.08
CA PRO A 246 -16.75 2.92 22.66
C PRO A 246 -17.09 3.01 21.17
N GLN A 247 -16.76 4.12 20.48
CA GLN A 247 -17.01 4.28 19.04
C GLN A 247 -16.06 3.39 18.23
N ILE A 248 -14.78 3.34 18.61
CA ILE A 248 -13.80 2.48 17.97
C ILE A 248 -14.11 1.00 18.26
N GLN A 249 -14.41 0.67 19.52
CA GLN A 249 -14.86 -0.69 19.86
C GLN A 249 -16.08 -1.11 19.05
N SER A 250 -17.05 -0.20 18.86
CA SER A 250 -18.25 -0.48 18.05
C SER A 250 -17.89 -0.84 16.60
N ALA A 251 -16.89 -0.18 16.00
CA ALA A 251 -16.44 -0.51 14.64
C ALA A 251 -15.86 -1.93 14.56
N PHE A 252 -15.07 -2.35 15.56
CA PHE A 252 -14.59 -3.73 15.67
C PHE A 252 -15.76 -4.70 15.83
N ASP A 253 -16.77 -4.37 16.66
CA ASP A 253 -17.95 -5.23 16.87
C ASP A 253 -18.78 -5.35 15.57
N GLU A 254 -18.87 -4.29 14.75
CA GLU A 254 -19.51 -4.35 13.43
C GLU A 254 -18.71 -5.24 12.45
N ALA A 255 -17.40 -5.03 12.32
CA ALA A 255 -16.54 -5.86 11.48
C ALA A 255 -16.55 -7.34 11.91
N ALA A 256 -16.63 -7.62 13.21
CA ALA A 256 -16.72 -8.97 13.78
C ALA A 256 -17.93 -9.76 13.27
N LYS A 257 -19.03 -9.08 12.93
CA LYS A 257 -20.24 -9.74 12.39
C LYS A 257 -19.96 -10.49 11.09
N VAL A 258 -18.95 -10.05 10.33
CA VAL A 258 -18.48 -10.69 9.12
C VAL A 258 -17.20 -11.47 9.39
N LEU A 259 -16.12 -10.78 9.79
CA LEU A 259 -14.76 -11.33 9.84
C LEU A 259 -14.55 -12.41 10.90
N LEU A 260 -15.28 -12.39 11.99
CA LEU A 260 -15.20 -13.43 13.04
C LEU A 260 -16.33 -14.45 12.98
N ASN A 261 -17.19 -14.37 11.96
CA ASN A 261 -18.29 -15.32 11.82
C ASN A 261 -17.88 -16.50 10.92
N PRO A 262 -17.72 -17.72 11.46
CA PRO A 262 -17.26 -18.89 10.70
C PRO A 262 -18.27 -19.34 9.63
N ASP A 263 -19.54 -18.89 9.71
CA ASP A 263 -20.53 -19.18 8.68
C ASP A 263 -20.46 -18.19 7.49
N TYR A 264 -19.73 -17.08 7.63
CA TYR A 264 -19.70 -15.99 6.64
C TYR A 264 -18.37 -15.84 5.91
N VAL A 265 -17.24 -16.19 6.53
CA VAL A 265 -15.93 -15.84 5.98
C VAL A 265 -15.02 -17.04 5.72
N ASN A 266 -14.20 -16.89 4.68
CA ASN A 266 -13.08 -17.71 4.22
C ASN A 266 -13.45 -19.04 3.57
N ALA A 267 -14.51 -19.03 2.74
CA ALA A 267 -14.77 -20.12 1.81
C ALA A 267 -13.52 -20.47 0.98
N GLY A 268 -13.20 -21.75 0.91
CA GLY A 268 -12.07 -22.26 0.14
C GLY A 268 -10.68 -22.11 0.80
N PHE A 269 -10.53 -21.22 1.79
CA PHE A 269 -9.23 -20.95 2.45
C PHE A 269 -9.08 -21.66 3.81
N GLY A 270 -10.18 -21.91 4.52
CA GLY A 270 -10.14 -22.56 5.83
C GLY A 270 -11.13 -21.96 6.83
N ASP A 271 -10.67 -21.75 8.05
CA ASP A 271 -11.44 -21.11 9.12
C ASP A 271 -11.10 -19.60 9.25
N VAL A 272 -11.70 -18.93 10.23
CA VAL A 272 -11.47 -17.51 10.53
C VAL A 272 -9.96 -17.19 10.70
N ALA A 273 -9.21 -18.08 11.35
CA ALA A 273 -7.78 -17.85 11.59
C ALA A 273 -6.95 -17.86 10.28
N SER A 274 -7.45 -18.50 9.23
CA SER A 274 -6.79 -18.50 7.92
C SER A 274 -6.68 -17.10 7.32
N ILE A 275 -7.57 -16.15 7.70
CA ILE A 275 -7.53 -14.74 7.28
C ILE A 275 -6.15 -14.15 7.53
N GLY A 276 -5.54 -14.42 8.68
CA GLY A 276 -4.22 -13.89 9.05
C GLY A 276 -3.06 -14.37 8.19
N THR A 277 -3.25 -15.41 7.37
CA THR A 277 -2.18 -16.04 6.57
C THR A 277 -2.45 -16.09 5.07
N VAL A 278 -3.69 -15.96 4.65
CA VAL A 278 -4.05 -15.88 3.23
C VAL A 278 -3.52 -14.57 2.66
N PRO A 279 -2.70 -14.59 1.58
CA PRO A 279 -2.26 -13.38 0.91
C PRO A 279 -3.45 -12.54 0.46
N PHE A 280 -3.38 -11.24 0.65
CA PHE A 280 -4.51 -10.33 0.36
C PHE A 280 -4.97 -10.42 -1.11
N GLY A 281 -4.04 -10.64 -2.04
CA GLY A 281 -4.34 -10.77 -3.48
C GLY A 281 -5.01 -12.09 -3.87
N ASP A 282 -4.87 -13.15 -3.06
CA ASP A 282 -5.42 -14.48 -3.39
C ASP A 282 -6.95 -14.50 -3.40
N VAL A 283 -7.60 -13.51 -2.75
CA VAL A 283 -9.05 -13.36 -2.79
C VAL A 283 -9.59 -13.15 -4.22
N ALA A 284 -8.78 -12.57 -5.12
CA ALA A 284 -9.12 -12.41 -6.53
C ALA A 284 -9.36 -13.76 -7.22
N ASN A 285 -8.48 -14.74 -6.97
CA ASN A 285 -8.65 -16.10 -7.51
C ASN A 285 -9.97 -16.73 -7.03
N ALA A 286 -10.32 -16.55 -5.76
CA ALA A 286 -11.54 -17.11 -5.19
C ALA A 286 -12.81 -16.42 -5.71
N LEU A 287 -12.76 -15.10 -5.95
CA LEU A 287 -13.85 -14.37 -6.60
C LEU A 287 -14.06 -14.85 -8.05
N VAL A 288 -12.98 -14.94 -8.83
CA VAL A 288 -13.05 -15.36 -10.24
C VAL A 288 -13.51 -16.82 -10.37
N SER A 289 -13.06 -17.72 -9.50
CA SER A 289 -13.47 -19.13 -9.51
C SER A 289 -14.87 -19.38 -8.93
N GLY A 290 -15.43 -18.41 -8.21
CA GLY A 290 -16.73 -18.54 -7.54
C GLY A 290 -16.67 -19.29 -6.21
N ASP A 291 -15.49 -19.41 -5.60
CA ASP A 291 -15.33 -20.01 -4.27
C ASP A 291 -15.88 -19.09 -3.17
N CYS A 292 -15.92 -17.79 -3.40
CA CYS A 292 -16.64 -16.82 -2.58
C CYS A 292 -17.40 -15.79 -3.45
N ALA A 293 -18.41 -15.17 -2.87
CA ALA A 293 -19.29 -14.21 -3.55
C ALA A 293 -18.86 -12.75 -3.35
N LEU A 294 -18.22 -12.44 -2.22
CA LEU A 294 -17.88 -11.10 -1.78
C LEU A 294 -16.45 -11.03 -1.24
N SER A 295 -15.79 -9.89 -1.46
CA SER A 295 -14.55 -9.52 -0.79
C SER A 295 -14.48 -8.01 -0.60
N HIS A 296 -13.96 -7.53 0.53
CA HIS A 296 -13.68 -6.13 0.77
C HIS A 296 -12.19 -5.88 0.50
N GLN A 297 -11.90 -4.96 -0.43
CA GLN A 297 -10.53 -4.64 -0.81
C GLN A 297 -10.47 -3.31 -1.57
N ALA A 298 -9.29 -2.72 -1.68
CA ALA A 298 -9.03 -1.49 -2.41
C ALA A 298 -9.18 -1.64 -3.94
N SER A 299 -9.18 -0.51 -4.63
CA SER A 299 -9.34 -0.42 -6.11
C SER A 299 -8.30 -1.21 -6.89
N PHE A 300 -7.09 -1.39 -6.36
CA PHE A 300 -6.01 -2.15 -7.00
C PHE A 300 -6.28 -3.67 -7.10
N LEU A 301 -7.33 -4.21 -6.43
CA LEU A 301 -7.73 -5.60 -6.64
C LEU A 301 -8.10 -5.89 -8.10
N ASP A 302 -8.43 -4.85 -8.87
CA ASP A 302 -8.64 -4.91 -10.32
C ASP A 302 -7.50 -5.65 -11.03
N GLY A 303 -6.25 -5.29 -10.76
CA GLY A 303 -5.08 -5.95 -11.36
C GLY A 303 -4.98 -7.43 -10.97
N PHE A 304 -5.23 -7.77 -9.71
CA PHE A 304 -5.21 -9.17 -9.24
C PHE A 304 -6.33 -10.02 -9.88
N ILE A 305 -7.50 -9.42 -10.14
CA ILE A 305 -8.60 -10.10 -10.83
C ILE A 305 -8.21 -10.39 -12.29
N VAL A 306 -7.57 -9.43 -12.96
CA VAL A 306 -7.07 -9.62 -14.35
C VAL A 306 -5.99 -10.70 -14.36
N ASP A 307 -5.05 -10.70 -13.43
CA ASP A 307 -4.00 -11.72 -13.29
C ASP A 307 -4.59 -13.12 -13.01
N ALA A 308 -5.70 -13.19 -12.28
CA ALA A 308 -6.46 -14.42 -12.08
C ALA A 308 -7.22 -14.89 -13.32
N GLY A 309 -7.20 -14.13 -14.42
CA GLY A 309 -7.88 -14.42 -15.69
C GLY A 309 -9.34 -14.01 -15.73
N GLY A 310 -9.80 -13.15 -14.80
CA GLY A 310 -11.12 -12.54 -14.77
C GLY A 310 -11.19 -11.22 -15.54
N GLU A 311 -12.40 -10.79 -15.84
CA GLU A 311 -12.71 -9.46 -16.40
C GLU A 311 -13.43 -8.61 -15.36
N VAL A 312 -13.05 -7.32 -15.26
CA VAL A 312 -13.67 -6.37 -14.33
C VAL A 312 -14.64 -5.44 -15.07
N GLY A 313 -15.89 -5.44 -14.66
CA GLY A 313 -16.92 -4.59 -15.27
C GLY A 313 -18.32 -4.90 -14.72
N PRO A 314 -19.28 -3.98 -14.90
CA PRO A 314 -20.64 -4.12 -14.35
C PRO A 314 -21.42 -5.32 -14.91
N ASP A 315 -21.04 -5.82 -16.09
CA ASP A 315 -21.62 -7.00 -16.74
C ASP A 315 -20.57 -8.11 -16.98
N ALA A 316 -19.38 -7.97 -16.37
CA ALA A 316 -18.25 -8.91 -16.49
C ALA A 316 -18.23 -9.95 -15.35
N ASP A 317 -17.07 -10.59 -15.11
CA ASP A 317 -16.93 -11.65 -14.09
C ASP A 317 -17.04 -11.07 -12.69
N VAL A 318 -16.38 -9.93 -12.44
CA VAL A 318 -16.32 -9.27 -11.13
C VAL A 318 -16.61 -7.77 -11.30
N TRP A 319 -17.35 -7.20 -10.35
CA TRP A 319 -17.57 -5.77 -10.21
C TRP A 319 -17.49 -5.37 -8.74
N ALA A 320 -17.59 -4.08 -8.43
CA ALA A 320 -17.55 -3.60 -7.06
C ALA A 320 -18.57 -2.50 -6.79
N PHE A 321 -18.93 -2.35 -5.52
CA PHE A 321 -19.68 -1.22 -5.00
C PHE A 321 -19.02 -0.72 -3.71
N MET A 322 -19.19 0.55 -3.39
CA MET A 322 -18.64 1.12 -2.15
C MET A 322 -19.34 0.52 -0.93
N LEU A 323 -18.58 0.24 0.13
CA LEU A 323 -19.12 -0.17 1.42
C LEU A 323 -20.21 0.83 1.85
N PRO A 324 -21.44 0.38 2.09
CA PRO A 324 -22.54 1.28 2.40
C PRO A 324 -22.36 1.94 3.78
N PRO A 325 -23.04 3.08 4.05
CA PRO A 325 -22.96 3.77 5.31
C PRO A 325 -23.41 2.86 6.47
N VAL A 326 -22.68 2.94 7.58
CA VAL A 326 -23.00 2.24 8.82
C VAL A 326 -24.01 3.04 9.62
N ASP A 327 -23.83 4.36 9.72
CA ASP A 327 -24.89 5.26 10.17
C ASP A 327 -25.75 5.70 8.98
N GLU A 328 -26.99 5.23 8.93
CA GLU A 328 -27.96 5.58 7.88
C GLU A 328 -28.32 7.08 7.85
N ASN A 329 -27.96 7.83 8.88
CA ASN A 329 -28.19 9.28 8.95
C ASN A 329 -26.95 10.09 8.55
N ALA A 330 -25.85 9.44 8.21
CA ALA A 330 -24.64 10.11 7.75
C ALA A 330 -24.94 10.90 6.46
N GLU A 331 -24.56 12.17 6.44
CA GLU A 331 -24.69 13.03 5.27
C GLU A 331 -23.37 13.04 4.47
N GLY A 332 -23.47 13.04 3.15
CA GLY A 332 -22.35 13.10 2.24
C GLY A 332 -21.73 11.74 1.89
N SER A 333 -20.78 11.77 0.99
CA SER A 333 -19.96 10.61 0.61
C SER A 333 -18.64 10.67 1.37
N VAL A 334 -18.27 9.55 2.00
CA VAL A 334 -16.98 9.43 2.66
C VAL A 334 -16.22 8.23 2.08
N VAL A 335 -14.91 8.34 1.94
CA VAL A 335 -14.06 7.29 1.41
C VAL A 335 -12.71 7.27 2.11
N THR A 336 -12.26 6.07 2.46
CA THR A 336 -10.89 5.83 2.87
C THR A 336 -10.03 5.55 1.65
N GLY A 337 -8.77 5.83 1.73
CA GLY A 337 -7.81 5.52 0.68
C GLY A 337 -6.40 5.65 1.18
N GLY A 338 -5.48 5.29 0.33
CA GLY A 338 -4.06 5.41 0.57
C GLY A 338 -3.36 5.96 -0.66
N GLY A 339 -2.07 5.95 -0.60
CA GLY A 339 -1.21 6.37 -1.70
C GLY A 339 0.22 6.48 -1.25
N GLU A 340 1.08 6.82 -2.17
CA GLU A 340 2.50 6.96 -1.91
C GLU A 340 2.92 8.42 -1.97
N ILE A 341 3.90 8.80 -1.16
CA ILE A 341 4.51 10.13 -1.13
C ILE A 341 5.99 10.01 -1.43
N VAL A 342 6.49 10.80 -2.38
CA VAL A 342 7.91 10.84 -2.73
C VAL A 342 8.64 11.86 -1.87
N GLY A 343 9.50 11.37 -0.97
CA GLY A 343 10.39 12.17 -0.13
C GLY A 343 11.84 12.10 -0.59
N ALA A 344 12.63 13.17 -0.34
CA ALA A 344 14.01 13.31 -0.80
C ALA A 344 15.02 13.27 0.36
N PHE A 345 16.15 12.57 0.12
CA PHE A 345 17.33 12.55 0.98
C PHE A 345 18.50 13.36 0.39
N SER A 346 18.42 13.73 -0.89
CA SER A 346 19.41 14.53 -1.61
C SER A 346 18.74 15.73 -2.29
N ASP A 347 19.47 16.84 -2.42
CA ASP A 347 19.06 18.06 -3.12
C ASP A 347 19.87 18.29 -4.41
N ASP A 348 20.49 17.25 -4.95
CA ASP A 348 21.18 17.31 -6.22
C ASP A 348 20.20 17.69 -7.35
N GLU A 349 20.68 18.46 -8.34
CA GLU A 349 19.82 19.00 -9.41
C GLU A 349 19.02 17.93 -10.16
N ALA A 350 19.60 16.74 -10.38
CA ALA A 350 18.93 15.63 -11.02
C ALA A 350 17.81 15.05 -10.13
N VAL A 351 18.07 14.94 -8.82
CA VAL A 351 17.08 14.44 -7.85
C VAL A 351 15.87 15.37 -7.77
N VAL A 352 16.11 16.68 -7.70
CA VAL A 352 15.05 17.70 -7.72
C VAL A 352 14.20 17.58 -8.99
N LYS A 353 14.81 17.43 -10.17
CA LYS A 353 14.09 17.28 -11.43
C LYS A 353 13.23 16.02 -11.47
N VAL A 354 13.75 14.88 -10.97
CA VAL A 354 12.99 13.63 -10.89
C VAL A 354 11.81 13.80 -9.93
N GLN A 355 12.00 14.39 -8.74
CA GLN A 355 10.93 14.60 -7.79
C GLN A 355 9.84 15.56 -8.34
N GLU A 356 10.24 16.62 -9.05
CA GLU A 356 9.29 17.52 -9.74
C GLU A 356 8.50 16.80 -10.82
N TYR A 357 9.15 15.94 -11.62
CA TYR A 357 8.47 15.13 -12.63
C TYR A 357 7.47 14.15 -12.01
N LEU A 358 7.90 13.37 -11.02
CA LEU A 358 7.05 12.38 -10.34
C LEU A 358 5.81 13.02 -9.66
N SER A 359 5.88 14.29 -9.27
CA SER A 359 4.75 15.03 -8.69
C SER A 359 3.83 15.68 -9.74
N SER A 360 4.14 15.55 -11.02
CA SER A 360 3.46 16.27 -12.11
C SER A 360 2.24 15.51 -12.66
N PRO A 361 1.28 16.23 -13.30
CA PRO A 361 0.22 15.60 -14.07
C PRO A 361 0.74 14.78 -15.27
N GLU A 362 1.88 15.14 -15.83
CA GLU A 362 2.52 14.43 -16.95
C GLU A 362 2.83 13.00 -16.54
N TRP A 363 3.53 12.82 -15.41
CA TRP A 363 3.84 11.49 -14.91
C TRP A 363 2.58 10.72 -14.51
N ALA A 364 1.61 11.36 -13.81
CA ALA A 364 0.36 10.72 -13.41
C ALA A 364 -0.40 10.13 -14.61
N ASN A 365 -0.50 10.88 -15.71
CA ASN A 365 -1.14 10.40 -16.93
C ASN A 365 -0.34 9.26 -17.60
N SER A 366 0.99 9.35 -17.65
CA SER A 366 1.86 8.28 -18.14
C SER A 366 1.66 7.00 -17.34
N ARG A 367 1.81 7.06 -16.01
CA ARG A 367 1.74 5.87 -15.14
C ARG A 367 0.36 5.21 -15.16
N VAL A 368 -0.71 5.99 -15.05
CA VAL A 368 -2.08 5.47 -15.02
C VAL A 368 -2.46 4.80 -16.34
N SER A 369 -1.94 5.29 -17.47
CA SER A 369 -2.20 4.69 -18.79
C SER A 369 -1.65 3.28 -18.94
N LEU A 370 -0.67 2.88 -18.14
CA LEU A 370 -0.11 1.54 -18.09
C LEU A 370 -0.96 0.56 -17.26
N GLY A 371 -1.91 1.07 -16.48
CA GLY A 371 -2.87 0.26 -15.70
C GLY A 371 -2.40 -0.06 -14.27
N GLY A 372 -3.29 -0.71 -13.51
CA GLY A 372 -3.05 -1.22 -12.17
C GLY A 372 -3.10 -0.18 -11.04
N VAL A 373 -2.94 1.12 -11.33
CA VAL A 373 -2.91 2.20 -10.35
C VAL A 373 -3.78 3.38 -10.75
N ILE A 374 -4.05 4.26 -9.79
CA ILE A 374 -4.71 5.54 -9.99
C ILE A 374 -3.93 6.66 -9.30
N SER A 375 -4.33 7.90 -9.57
CA SER A 375 -3.81 9.09 -8.90
C SER A 375 -4.96 10.05 -8.60
N ALA A 376 -4.87 10.76 -7.48
CA ALA A 376 -5.77 11.86 -7.13
C ALA A 376 -5.35 13.20 -7.76
N ASN A 377 -4.32 13.20 -8.62
CA ASN A 377 -3.86 14.38 -9.32
C ASN A 377 -4.99 14.96 -10.20
N LYS A 378 -5.36 16.22 -10.00
CA LYS A 378 -6.44 16.91 -10.73
C LYS A 378 -6.17 17.09 -12.22
N GLY A 379 -4.91 16.97 -12.65
CA GLY A 379 -4.52 17.00 -14.06
C GLY A 379 -4.54 15.62 -14.73
N LEU A 380 -4.89 14.57 -14.00
CA LEU A 380 -5.11 13.24 -14.57
C LEU A 380 -6.45 13.19 -15.29
N ASP A 381 -6.44 12.68 -16.53
CA ASP A 381 -7.65 12.32 -17.25
C ASP A 381 -8.11 10.91 -16.84
N PRO A 382 -9.29 10.77 -16.22
CA PRO A 382 -9.81 9.45 -15.82
C PRO A 382 -9.91 8.44 -16.97
N GLU A 383 -10.10 8.90 -18.21
CA GLU A 383 -10.17 8.03 -19.39
C GLU A 383 -8.85 7.34 -19.73
N ASN A 384 -7.72 7.81 -19.15
CA ASN A 384 -6.43 7.12 -19.28
C ASN A 384 -6.37 5.81 -18.47
N ALA A 385 -7.19 5.65 -17.42
CA ALA A 385 -7.28 4.38 -16.73
C ALA A 385 -7.95 3.31 -17.61
N GLN A 386 -7.32 2.14 -17.68
CA GLN A 386 -7.74 1.07 -18.59
C GLN A 386 -9.02 0.35 -18.14
N SER A 387 -9.28 0.32 -16.84
CA SER A 387 -10.40 -0.38 -16.23
C SER A 387 -11.53 0.58 -15.83
N PRO A 388 -12.82 0.21 -16.06
CA PRO A 388 -13.95 1.03 -15.62
C PRO A 388 -13.98 1.30 -14.12
N ILE A 389 -13.51 0.38 -13.27
CA ILE A 389 -13.50 0.59 -11.82
C ILE A 389 -12.41 1.59 -11.41
N LEU A 390 -11.27 1.57 -12.08
CA LEU A 390 -10.21 2.56 -11.85
C LEU A 390 -10.64 3.96 -12.31
N GLN A 391 -11.36 4.07 -13.44
CA GLN A 391 -11.99 5.33 -13.86
C GLN A 391 -12.99 5.86 -12.84
N GLU A 392 -13.79 4.97 -12.24
CA GLU A 392 -14.73 5.35 -11.18
C GLU A 392 -14.00 5.79 -9.91
N ALA A 393 -12.96 5.08 -9.50
CA ALA A 393 -12.14 5.44 -8.36
C ALA A 393 -11.47 6.82 -8.51
N ILE A 394 -10.94 7.14 -9.71
CA ILE A 394 -10.39 8.48 -9.99
C ILE A 394 -11.47 9.55 -9.84
N LYS A 395 -12.68 9.32 -10.38
CA LYS A 395 -13.79 10.27 -10.25
C LYS A 395 -14.20 10.48 -8.80
N VAL A 396 -14.20 9.41 -7.99
CA VAL A 396 -14.48 9.51 -6.54
C VAL A 396 -13.45 10.41 -5.86
N LEU A 397 -12.15 10.26 -6.17
CA LEU A 397 -11.07 11.08 -5.60
C LEU A 397 -11.08 12.54 -6.11
N GLN A 398 -11.61 12.79 -7.29
CA GLN A 398 -11.71 14.13 -7.88
C GLN A 398 -13.04 14.83 -7.57
N ASP A 399 -14.02 14.15 -6.95
CA ASP A 399 -15.31 14.71 -6.60
C ASP A 399 -15.21 15.60 -5.35
N GLU A 400 -15.46 16.91 -5.51
CA GLU A 400 -15.47 17.89 -4.41
C GLU A 400 -16.53 17.58 -3.33
N GLY A 401 -17.53 16.75 -3.62
CA GLY A 401 -18.58 16.32 -2.67
C GLY A 401 -18.17 15.12 -1.82
N THR A 402 -17.07 14.48 -2.14
CA THR A 402 -16.55 13.32 -1.40
C THR A 402 -15.53 13.76 -0.36
N THR A 403 -15.74 13.37 0.90
CA THR A 403 -14.74 13.52 1.97
C THR A 403 -13.79 12.35 1.92
N PHE A 404 -12.55 12.61 1.53
CA PHE A 404 -11.47 11.64 1.54
C PHE A 404 -10.76 11.64 2.91
N ARG A 405 -10.38 10.45 3.39
CA ARG A 405 -9.43 10.30 4.49
C ARG A 405 -8.40 9.23 4.13
N PHE A 406 -7.15 9.58 4.36
CA PHE A 406 -6.07 8.61 4.26
C PHE A 406 -6.23 7.53 5.34
N ASP A 407 -5.74 6.33 5.09
CA ASP A 407 -5.81 5.22 6.04
C ASP A 407 -5.26 5.63 7.41
N ALA A 408 -6.04 5.40 8.45
CA ALA A 408 -5.65 5.79 9.81
C ALA A 408 -4.35 5.11 10.24
N SER A 409 -4.18 3.83 9.93
CA SER A 409 -2.96 3.08 10.26
C SER A 409 -1.71 3.65 9.60
N ASP A 410 -1.84 4.20 8.39
CA ASP A 410 -0.74 4.79 7.64
C ASP A 410 -0.38 6.23 8.11
N LEU A 411 -1.36 6.93 8.70
CA LEU A 411 -1.17 8.25 9.30
C LEU A 411 -0.64 8.20 10.74
N MET A 412 -1.00 7.17 11.49
CA MET A 412 -0.58 7.02 12.89
C MET A 412 0.94 6.85 13.02
N PRO A 413 1.53 7.17 14.20
CA PRO A 413 2.92 6.81 14.46
C PRO A 413 3.20 5.35 14.12
N SER A 414 4.31 5.04 13.45
CA SER A 414 4.62 3.69 12.93
C SER A 414 4.54 2.60 14.02
N ALA A 415 4.88 2.92 15.29
CA ALA A 415 4.74 1.97 16.39
C ALA A 415 3.28 1.55 16.64
N VAL A 416 2.33 2.41 16.32
CA VAL A 416 0.88 2.16 16.45
C VAL A 416 0.34 1.58 15.16
N GLY A 417 0.35 2.32 14.08
CA GLY A 417 -0.31 1.97 12.82
C GLY A 417 0.25 0.69 12.21
N THR A 418 1.44 0.76 11.62
CA THR A 418 2.08 -0.39 10.97
C THR A 418 2.64 -1.42 11.99
N GLY A 419 2.80 -1.01 13.25
CA GLY A 419 3.25 -1.89 14.33
C GLY A 419 2.11 -2.62 15.02
N SER A 420 1.55 -2.01 16.08
CA SER A 420 0.62 -2.68 16.98
C SER A 420 -0.77 -2.89 16.39
N PHE A 421 -1.24 -2.03 15.48
CA PHE A 421 -2.55 -2.19 14.86
C PHE A 421 -2.53 -3.35 13.86
N PHE A 422 -1.55 -3.44 12.96
CA PHE A 422 -1.39 -4.61 12.08
C PHE A 422 -1.26 -5.91 12.89
N GLN A 423 -0.44 -5.90 13.96
CA GLN A 423 -0.33 -7.06 14.84
C GLN A 423 -1.66 -7.39 15.53
N GLY A 424 -2.36 -6.37 16.00
CA GLY A 424 -3.67 -6.51 16.65
C GLY A 424 -4.70 -7.18 15.74
N MET A 425 -4.75 -6.81 14.47
CA MET A 425 -5.65 -7.43 13.49
C MET A 425 -5.35 -8.91 13.29
N ARG A 426 -4.06 -9.29 13.24
CA ARG A 426 -3.66 -10.71 13.18
C ARG A 426 -4.07 -11.48 14.43
N ASP A 427 -3.83 -10.91 15.60
CA ASP A 427 -4.17 -11.53 16.88
C ASP A 427 -5.70 -11.68 17.02
N TRP A 428 -6.44 -10.69 16.53
CA TRP A 428 -7.90 -10.65 16.56
C TRP A 428 -8.55 -11.81 15.78
N VAL A 429 -8.13 -12.00 14.52
CA VAL A 429 -8.64 -13.11 13.69
C VAL A 429 -8.13 -14.48 14.18
N ASN A 430 -7.04 -14.52 14.95
CA ASN A 430 -6.53 -15.71 15.62
C ASN A 430 -7.22 -15.98 16.97
N GLY A 431 -8.22 -15.17 17.35
CA GLY A 431 -9.10 -15.43 18.49
C GLY A 431 -8.79 -14.63 19.75
N SER A 432 -7.94 -13.61 19.69
CA SER A 432 -7.78 -12.66 20.81
C SER A 432 -9.06 -11.85 21.00
N PRO A 433 -9.55 -11.65 22.25
CA PRO A 433 -10.74 -10.86 22.51
C PRO A 433 -10.56 -9.38 22.07
N THR A 434 -11.59 -8.78 21.47
CA THR A 434 -11.58 -7.40 21.02
C THR A 434 -11.05 -6.41 22.09
N PRO A 435 -11.51 -6.43 23.35
CA PRO A 435 -10.98 -5.50 24.35
C PRO A 435 -9.47 -5.63 24.61
N GLU A 436 -8.93 -6.85 24.58
CA GLU A 436 -7.50 -7.10 24.79
C GLU A 436 -6.69 -6.58 23.61
N VAL A 437 -7.17 -6.74 22.37
CA VAL A 437 -6.55 -6.21 21.16
C VAL A 437 -6.54 -4.69 21.19
N LEU A 438 -7.65 -4.04 21.55
CA LEU A 438 -7.74 -2.58 21.66
C LEU A 438 -6.79 -2.00 22.72
N GLU A 439 -6.69 -2.65 23.89
CA GLU A 439 -5.75 -2.26 24.94
C GLU A 439 -4.28 -2.43 24.48
N GLN A 440 -3.97 -3.53 23.77
CA GLN A 440 -2.64 -3.77 23.19
C GLN A 440 -2.26 -2.66 22.21
N ILE A 441 -3.13 -2.34 21.24
CA ILE A 441 -2.87 -1.28 20.26
C ILE A 441 -2.69 0.06 20.96
N GLN A 442 -3.60 0.41 21.88
CA GLN A 442 -3.53 1.66 22.64
C GLN A 442 -2.22 1.82 23.41
N SER A 443 -1.68 0.73 23.94
CA SER A 443 -0.45 0.77 24.75
C SER A 443 0.81 1.11 23.94
N ALA A 444 0.75 1.06 22.62
CA ALA A 444 1.88 1.36 21.74
C ALA A 444 2.00 2.86 21.39
N TRP A 445 1.02 3.69 21.77
CA TRP A 445 1.14 5.12 21.56
C TRP A 445 2.38 5.67 22.24
N PRO A 446 3.18 6.52 21.55
CA PRO A 446 4.33 7.19 22.16
C PRO A 446 3.90 7.96 23.40
N ALA A 447 4.72 7.93 24.45
CA ALA A 447 4.51 8.81 25.60
C ALA A 447 4.77 10.27 25.17
N GLU A 448 3.88 11.20 25.55
CA GLU A 448 4.02 12.63 25.33
C GLU A 448 5.32 13.20 25.94
#